data_df59c3f359ba66fc7cce9efd982fdfe0
#
_entry.id   df59c3f359ba66fc7cce9efd982fdfe0
#
_cell.length_a   1.000
_cell.length_b   1.000
_cell.length_c   1.000
_cell.angle_alpha   90.00
_cell.angle_beta   90.00
_cell.angle_gamma   90.00
#
_symmetry.space_group_name_H-M   'P 1'
#
loop_
_entity.id
_entity.type
_entity.pdbx_description
1 polymer ?
#
loop_
_entity_poly.entity_id
_entity_poly.type
_entity_poly.pdbx_seq_one_letter_code
_entity_poly.pdbx_strand_id
1 'polypeptide(L)'
;MKKLLLLILVLSTQSVTAQRIRFKEVNYHMIAEVSVNQQVKARAMIDTGSPITVLDSTFVVSSGLELNTTACHQALRLPAIGKTLWCYQVISDTLDVDGLRNTQPVYIADLRQARKWFKDGEYDMVMGSCYMAKDGSQMLTLNIAKGYVEYGKRDLPEKKYKRGIMTIDKKGFVGTDAPLRIMDSNYRSGQIIGRFLIDTGNANFFVLWGKSEGVIESLDRQGFELIERTREGKKIQYIKMDSAEMLGKKVNMEKKILPILPTKIGKDYIGAIGYKFLSEVELVLDYDNNFLYLR
;
A
#
# COMPACT_ATOMS: atom_id res chain seq x y z
N MET A 1 63.44 0.37 -22.03
CA MET A 1 62.21 -0.41 -22.27
C MET A 1 61.24 -0.19 -21.14
N LYS A 2 60.32 0.77 -21.28
CA LYS A 2 59.32 1.09 -20.26
C LYS A 2 58.12 0.17 -20.48
N LYS A 3 57.85 -0.73 -19.50
CA LYS A 3 56.66 -1.56 -19.50
C LYS A 3 55.47 -0.66 -19.11
N LEU A 4 54.62 -0.43 -20.07
CA LEU A 4 53.32 0.25 -19.88
C LEU A 4 52.38 -0.73 -19.15
N LEU A 5 52.17 -0.52 -17.87
CA LEU A 5 51.18 -1.27 -17.09
C LEU A 5 49.79 -0.70 -17.42
N LEU A 6 49.08 -1.33 -18.33
CA LEU A 6 47.68 -0.98 -18.65
C LEU A 6 46.82 -1.48 -17.50
N LEU A 7 46.54 -0.59 -16.54
CA LEU A 7 45.58 -0.86 -15.49
C LEU A 7 44.19 -0.76 -16.09
N ILE A 8 43.61 -1.90 -16.52
CA ILE A 8 42.24 -1.98 -16.92
C ILE A 8 41.40 -1.86 -15.63
N LEU A 9 41.01 -0.64 -15.33
CA LEU A 9 39.98 -0.35 -14.31
C LEU A 9 38.67 -0.87 -14.89
N VAL A 10 38.35 -2.13 -14.62
CA VAL A 10 37.01 -2.67 -14.82
C VAL A 10 36.12 -1.93 -13.81
N LEU A 11 35.62 -0.79 -14.21
CA LEU A 11 34.46 -0.18 -13.58
C LEU A 11 33.32 -1.17 -13.83
N SER A 12 33.14 -2.08 -12.88
CA SER A 12 31.89 -2.80 -12.73
C SER A 12 30.83 -1.74 -12.42
N THR A 13 30.27 -1.15 -13.45
CA THR A 13 28.96 -0.54 -13.35
C THR A 13 28.03 -1.67 -12.93
N GLN A 14 27.86 -1.83 -11.64
CA GLN A 14 26.73 -2.57 -11.13
C GLN A 14 25.52 -1.77 -11.65
N SER A 15 25.04 -2.13 -12.81
CA SER A 15 23.69 -1.79 -13.23
C SER A 15 22.85 -2.32 -12.12
N VAL A 16 22.28 -1.43 -11.29
CA VAL A 16 21.29 -1.78 -10.30
C VAL A 16 20.12 -2.32 -11.10
N THR A 17 20.16 -3.63 -11.35
CA THR A 17 19.05 -4.30 -12.01
C THR A 17 17.85 -4.12 -11.12
N ALA A 18 16.82 -3.50 -11.67
CA ALA A 18 15.57 -3.30 -10.95
C ALA A 18 15.08 -4.65 -10.42
N GLN A 19 14.97 -4.77 -9.11
CA GLN A 19 14.52 -6.00 -8.47
C GLN A 19 13.02 -6.11 -8.61
N ARG A 20 12.55 -7.23 -9.15
CA ARG A 20 11.13 -7.47 -9.41
C ARG A 20 10.61 -8.64 -8.61
N ILE A 21 9.57 -8.39 -7.81
CA ILE A 21 8.81 -9.40 -7.10
C ILE A 21 7.50 -9.63 -7.85
N ARG A 22 7.25 -10.86 -8.25
CA ARG A 22 5.97 -11.28 -8.86
C ARG A 22 4.99 -11.68 -7.79
N PHE A 23 3.71 -11.36 -7.99
CA PHE A 23 2.63 -11.76 -7.09
C PHE A 23 1.44 -12.31 -7.88
N LYS A 24 0.56 -12.99 -7.15
CA LYS A 24 -0.76 -13.43 -7.62
C LYS A 24 -1.82 -12.61 -6.87
N GLU A 25 -2.91 -12.32 -7.55
CA GLU A 25 -4.08 -11.77 -6.91
C GLU A 25 -4.84 -12.87 -6.18
N VAL A 26 -5.15 -12.63 -4.90
CA VAL A 26 -6.03 -13.46 -4.09
C VAL A 26 -7.01 -12.53 -3.37
N ASN A 27 -8.30 -12.60 -3.71
CA ASN A 27 -9.35 -11.77 -3.11
C ASN A 27 -9.05 -10.25 -3.11
N TYR A 28 -8.50 -9.74 -4.22
CA TYR A 28 -8.05 -8.36 -4.37
C TYR A 28 -6.86 -7.97 -3.48
N HIS A 29 -6.03 -8.94 -3.10
CA HIS A 29 -4.76 -8.70 -2.43
C HIS A 29 -3.60 -9.26 -3.25
N MET A 30 -2.46 -8.62 -3.12
CA MET A 30 -1.22 -9.04 -3.79
C MET A 30 -0.46 -10.01 -2.92
N ILE A 31 -0.46 -11.30 -3.27
CA ILE A 31 0.28 -12.35 -2.54
C ILE A 31 1.49 -12.78 -3.36
N ALA A 32 2.67 -12.51 -2.84
CA ALA A 32 3.95 -12.91 -3.43
C ALA A 32 4.58 -14.06 -2.65
N GLU A 33 5.26 -14.97 -3.34
CA GLU A 33 6.19 -15.90 -2.70
C GLU A 33 7.55 -15.22 -2.64
N VAL A 34 8.08 -15.01 -1.44
CA VAL A 34 9.33 -14.31 -1.18
C VAL A 34 10.29 -15.19 -0.36
N SER A 35 11.59 -14.95 -0.49
CA SER A 35 12.61 -15.55 0.36
C SER A 35 12.90 -14.64 1.55
N VAL A 36 12.81 -15.15 2.77
CA VAL A 36 13.15 -14.42 3.99
C VAL A 36 14.51 -14.86 4.48
N ASN A 37 15.45 -13.92 4.66
CA ASN A 37 16.85 -14.12 5.04
C ASN A 37 17.56 -15.18 4.17
N GLN A 38 17.10 -15.40 2.93
CA GLN A 38 17.59 -16.46 2.04
C GLN A 38 17.50 -17.89 2.66
N GLN A 39 16.73 -18.07 3.71
CA GLN A 39 16.59 -19.31 4.45
C GLN A 39 15.26 -20.02 4.14
N VAL A 40 14.16 -19.29 4.17
CA VAL A 40 12.83 -19.87 4.06
C VAL A 40 11.97 -19.13 3.05
N LYS A 41 10.98 -19.81 2.49
CA LYS A 41 9.96 -19.21 1.62
C LYS A 41 8.76 -18.79 2.46
N ALA A 42 8.27 -17.57 2.21
CA ALA A 42 7.08 -17.01 2.85
C ALA A 42 6.12 -16.46 1.79
N ARG A 43 4.83 -16.53 2.09
CA ARG A 43 3.80 -15.85 1.32
C ARG A 43 3.60 -14.47 1.92
N ALA A 44 3.98 -13.44 1.18
CA ALA A 44 3.88 -12.05 1.61
C ALA A 44 2.65 -11.37 0.99
N MET A 45 1.77 -10.83 1.83
CA MET A 45 0.77 -9.88 1.38
C MET A 45 1.43 -8.51 1.26
N ILE A 46 1.45 -7.95 0.05
CA ILE A 46 2.00 -6.62 -0.21
C ILE A 46 0.92 -5.59 0.06
N ASP A 47 1.09 -4.80 1.12
CA ASP A 47 0.09 -3.84 1.62
C ASP A 47 0.71 -2.45 1.82
N THR A 48 0.52 -1.56 0.84
CA THR A 48 0.98 -0.17 0.94
C THR A 48 0.20 0.66 1.96
N GLY A 49 -0.98 0.21 2.36
CA GLY A 49 -1.80 0.80 3.42
C GLY A 49 -1.33 0.45 4.84
N SER A 50 -0.43 -0.54 4.97
CA SER A 50 0.22 -0.85 6.24
C SER A 50 1.54 -0.07 6.39
N PRO A 51 1.72 0.74 7.43
CA PRO A 51 2.98 1.47 7.64
C PRO A 51 4.09 0.58 8.23
N ILE A 52 3.78 -0.65 8.56
CA ILE A 52 4.69 -1.61 9.21
C ILE A 52 4.66 -2.96 8.51
N THR A 53 5.74 -3.73 8.70
CA THR A 53 5.82 -5.13 8.29
C THR A 53 5.62 -6.04 9.48
N VAL A 54 4.87 -7.14 9.27
CA VAL A 54 4.53 -8.10 10.32
C VAL A 54 4.76 -9.53 9.81
N LEU A 55 5.48 -10.36 10.57
CA LEU A 55 5.62 -11.80 10.36
C LEU A 55 4.61 -12.56 11.22
N ASP A 56 4.07 -13.64 10.67
CA ASP A 56 3.22 -14.56 11.44
C ASP A 56 4.05 -15.34 12.46
N SER A 57 3.66 -15.30 13.72
CA SER A 57 4.37 -16.02 14.79
C SER A 57 4.36 -17.54 14.59
N THR A 58 3.29 -18.10 14.02
CA THR A 58 3.20 -19.53 13.72
C THR A 58 4.15 -19.89 12.59
N PHE A 59 4.26 -19.05 11.57
CA PHE A 59 5.22 -19.24 10.48
C PHE A 59 6.66 -19.20 10.98
N VAL A 60 7.04 -18.22 11.80
CA VAL A 60 8.40 -18.12 12.37
C VAL A 60 8.78 -19.40 13.09
N VAL A 61 7.90 -19.92 13.95
CA VAL A 61 8.15 -21.17 14.70
C VAL A 61 8.21 -22.38 13.76
N SER A 62 7.25 -22.53 12.85
CA SER A 62 7.15 -23.73 12.00
C SER A 62 8.22 -23.81 10.91
N SER A 63 8.72 -22.68 10.43
CA SER A 63 9.76 -22.63 9.41
C SER A 63 11.18 -22.80 9.96
N GLY A 64 11.37 -22.71 11.28
CA GLY A 64 12.69 -22.71 11.90
C GLY A 64 13.50 -21.44 11.59
N LEU A 65 12.86 -20.35 11.20
CA LEU A 65 13.53 -19.10 10.90
C LEU A 65 14.17 -18.50 12.17
N GLU A 66 15.49 -18.44 12.17
CA GLU A 66 16.25 -17.85 13.28
C GLU A 66 16.25 -16.33 13.18
N LEU A 67 15.77 -15.66 14.22
CA LEU A 67 15.65 -14.21 14.29
C LEU A 67 16.11 -13.69 15.65
N ASN A 68 16.91 -12.65 15.65
CA ASN A 68 17.17 -11.89 16.87
C ASN A 68 15.96 -11.01 17.16
N THR A 69 15.29 -11.28 18.27
CA THR A 69 14.08 -10.57 18.64
C THR A 69 14.18 -9.94 20.02
N THR A 70 13.51 -8.82 20.20
CA THR A 70 13.32 -8.17 21.49
C THR A 70 11.85 -8.22 21.85
N ALA A 71 11.54 -8.48 23.12
CA ALA A 71 10.18 -8.45 23.61
C ALA A 71 9.60 -7.05 23.46
N CYS A 72 8.37 -6.97 22.99
CA CYS A 72 7.60 -5.72 22.91
C CYS A 72 6.13 -5.99 23.28
N HIS A 73 5.39 -4.92 23.51
CA HIS A 73 3.93 -4.97 23.67
C HIS A 73 3.32 -3.87 22.81
N GLN A 74 3.21 -4.12 21.51
CA GLN A 74 2.75 -3.14 20.55
C GLN A 74 1.36 -3.51 20.04
N ALA A 75 0.43 -2.57 20.16
CA ALA A 75 -0.91 -2.67 19.60
C ALA A 75 -0.91 -2.12 18.17
N LEU A 76 -1.19 -2.96 17.18
CA LEU A 76 -1.44 -2.56 15.82
C LEU A 76 -2.95 -2.41 15.61
N ARG A 77 -3.39 -1.19 15.54
CA ARG A 77 -4.81 -0.90 15.26
C ARG A 77 -5.09 -1.08 13.79
N LEU A 78 -6.14 -1.82 13.47
CA LEU A 78 -6.68 -2.02 12.12
C LEU A 78 -7.97 -1.20 11.98
N PRO A 79 -7.87 0.10 11.67
CA PRO A 79 -9.00 1.04 11.79
C PRO A 79 -10.16 0.69 10.89
N ALA A 80 -9.88 0.16 9.69
CA ALA A 80 -10.90 -0.22 8.71
C ALA A 80 -11.90 -1.25 9.26
N ILE A 81 -11.47 -2.12 10.16
CA ILE A 81 -12.32 -3.16 10.77
C ILE A 81 -12.53 -2.96 12.28
N GLY A 82 -11.92 -1.94 12.87
CA GLY A 82 -12.04 -1.62 14.30
C GLY A 82 -11.46 -2.71 15.22
N LYS A 83 -10.41 -3.41 14.76
CA LYS A 83 -9.72 -4.48 15.49
C LYS A 83 -8.32 -4.07 15.89
N THR A 84 -7.72 -4.84 16.78
CA THR A 84 -6.34 -4.64 17.25
C THR A 84 -5.60 -5.97 17.13
N LEU A 85 -4.45 -5.94 16.49
CA LEU A 85 -3.49 -7.02 16.45
C LEU A 85 -2.39 -6.71 17.48
N TRP A 86 -2.07 -7.67 18.34
CA TRP A 86 -1.04 -7.53 19.33
C TRP A 86 0.27 -8.16 18.86
N CYS A 87 1.35 -7.40 18.94
CA CYS A 87 2.70 -7.85 18.67
C CYS A 87 3.46 -7.93 19.98
N TYR A 88 4.11 -9.06 20.20
CA TYR A 88 4.86 -9.34 21.44
C TYR A 88 6.38 -9.39 21.20
N GLN A 89 6.80 -9.37 19.97
CA GLN A 89 8.20 -9.36 19.58
C GLN A 89 8.43 -8.42 18.41
N VAL A 90 9.60 -7.81 18.40
CA VAL A 90 10.12 -7.01 17.27
C VAL A 90 11.49 -7.57 16.90
N ILE A 91 11.75 -7.68 15.59
CA ILE A 91 13.04 -8.11 15.07
C ILE A 91 14.04 -6.98 15.27
N SER A 92 15.18 -7.29 15.92
CA SER A 92 16.22 -6.30 16.24
C SER A 92 17.20 -6.10 15.09
N ASP A 93 17.30 -7.06 14.21
CA ASP A 93 18.24 -7.08 13.09
C ASP A 93 17.57 -6.68 11.77
N THR A 94 18.40 -6.57 10.73
CA THR A 94 17.92 -6.38 9.37
C THR A 94 17.27 -7.65 8.86
N LEU A 95 16.02 -7.54 8.39
CA LEU A 95 15.35 -8.63 7.68
C LEU A 95 15.60 -8.47 6.17
N ASP A 96 16.08 -9.53 5.53
CA ASP A 96 16.20 -9.62 4.08
C ASP A 96 14.96 -10.31 3.50
N VAL A 97 14.27 -9.64 2.57
CA VAL A 97 13.16 -10.21 1.82
C VAL A 97 13.47 -10.09 0.33
N ASP A 98 13.81 -11.21 -0.30
CA ASP A 98 14.24 -11.25 -1.71
C ASP A 98 15.37 -10.25 -2.04
N GLY A 99 16.34 -10.05 -1.11
CA GLY A 99 17.42 -9.08 -1.28
C GLY A 99 17.05 -7.63 -0.93
N LEU A 100 15.81 -7.35 -0.61
CA LEU A 100 15.42 -6.09 0.01
C LEU A 100 15.76 -6.16 1.49
N ARG A 101 16.69 -5.32 1.91
CA ARG A 101 17.09 -5.20 3.31
C ARG A 101 16.51 -3.93 3.89
N ASN A 102 15.85 -4.06 5.01
CA ASN A 102 15.26 -2.93 5.70
C ASN A 102 15.63 -2.95 7.17
N THR A 103 16.00 -1.79 7.69
CA THR A 103 16.30 -1.58 9.11
C THR A 103 15.08 -1.10 9.91
N GLN A 104 13.94 -0.95 9.26
CA GLN A 104 12.69 -0.57 9.95
C GLN A 104 12.20 -1.72 10.82
N PRO A 105 11.57 -1.43 11.95
CA PRO A 105 11.05 -2.45 12.84
C PRO A 105 10.10 -3.40 12.12
N VAL A 106 10.38 -4.70 12.20
CA VAL A 106 9.50 -5.77 11.76
C VAL A 106 8.94 -6.45 12.99
N TYR A 107 7.63 -6.54 13.07
CA TYR A 107 6.94 -7.10 14.22
C TYR A 107 6.57 -8.55 13.99
N ILE A 108 6.44 -9.31 15.08
CA ILE A 108 5.91 -10.68 15.07
C ILE A 108 4.58 -10.70 15.78
N ALA A 109 3.54 -11.23 15.11
CA ALA A 109 2.19 -11.32 15.63
C ALA A 109 1.47 -12.58 15.14
N ASP A 110 0.38 -12.96 15.81
CA ASP A 110 -0.51 -14.02 15.31
C ASP A 110 -1.43 -13.48 14.21
N LEU A 111 -1.05 -13.69 12.95
CA LEU A 111 -1.81 -13.25 11.78
C LEU A 111 -3.06 -14.10 11.50
N ARG A 112 -3.26 -15.25 12.17
CA ARG A 112 -4.47 -16.09 11.97
C ARG A 112 -5.75 -15.31 12.25
N GLN A 113 -5.71 -14.40 13.23
CA GLN A 113 -6.84 -13.53 13.51
C GLN A 113 -7.07 -12.52 12.38
N ALA A 114 -6.02 -11.89 11.86
CA ALA A 114 -6.12 -10.95 10.75
C ALA A 114 -6.68 -11.64 9.50
N ARG A 115 -6.20 -12.84 9.15
CA ARG A 115 -6.71 -13.64 8.03
C ARG A 115 -8.22 -13.91 8.13
N LYS A 116 -8.72 -14.23 9.34
CA LYS A 116 -10.16 -14.41 9.58
C LYS A 116 -10.97 -13.13 9.36
N TRP A 117 -10.41 -11.99 9.73
CA TRP A 117 -11.12 -10.70 9.59
C TRP A 117 -11.22 -10.22 8.15
N PHE A 118 -10.18 -10.43 7.36
CA PHE A 118 -10.15 -10.00 5.97
C PHE A 118 -10.68 -11.05 5.00
N LYS A 119 -10.89 -12.30 5.44
CA LYS A 119 -11.20 -13.46 4.58
C LYS A 119 -10.16 -13.62 3.46
N ASP A 120 -8.95 -13.21 3.75
CA ASP A 120 -7.83 -13.28 2.84
C ASP A 120 -7.30 -14.71 2.77
N GLY A 121 -6.67 -15.03 1.68
CA GLY A 121 -5.96 -16.29 1.55
C GLY A 121 -4.90 -16.46 2.66
N GLU A 122 -4.23 -17.57 2.64
CA GLU A 122 -3.11 -17.81 3.56
C GLU A 122 -1.89 -16.96 3.17
N TYR A 123 -1.37 -16.20 4.11
CA TYR A 123 -0.11 -15.47 4.01
C TYR A 123 0.65 -15.56 5.32
N ASP A 124 1.97 -15.49 5.24
CA ASP A 124 2.89 -15.69 6.35
C ASP A 124 3.47 -14.38 6.85
N MET A 125 3.33 -13.32 6.05
CA MET A 125 3.72 -11.95 6.42
C MET A 125 2.87 -10.91 5.72
N VAL A 126 2.80 -9.72 6.32
CA VAL A 126 2.33 -8.49 5.69
C VAL A 126 3.53 -7.60 5.46
N MET A 127 3.80 -7.28 4.21
CA MET A 127 4.91 -6.41 3.79
C MET A 127 4.37 -4.98 3.62
N GLY A 128 4.66 -4.12 4.59
CA GLY A 128 4.13 -2.76 4.67
C GLY A 128 4.93 -1.74 3.85
N SER A 129 4.37 -0.52 3.72
CA SER A 129 4.94 0.56 2.91
C SER A 129 6.33 1.01 3.38
N CYS A 130 6.59 1.04 4.68
CA CYS A 130 7.90 1.40 5.21
C CYS A 130 8.99 0.38 4.86
N TYR A 131 8.61 -0.89 4.62
CA TYR A 131 9.55 -1.90 4.13
C TYR A 131 9.82 -1.73 2.64
N MET A 132 8.87 -1.23 1.89
CA MET A 132 8.99 -0.99 0.46
C MET A 132 9.75 0.31 0.15
N ALA A 133 9.74 1.26 1.08
CA ALA A 133 10.47 2.54 1.01
C ALA A 133 11.89 2.39 1.55
N LYS A 134 12.72 1.58 0.91
CA LYS A 134 14.10 1.35 1.35
C LYS A 134 14.94 2.62 1.30
N ASP A 135 15.58 2.96 2.43
CA ASP A 135 16.70 3.94 2.57
C ASP A 135 16.56 5.29 1.85
N GLY A 136 15.33 5.74 1.54
CA GLY A 136 15.06 7.06 0.99
C GLY A 136 15.54 7.29 -0.45
N SER A 137 15.98 6.28 -1.19
CA SER A 137 16.59 6.51 -2.50
C SER A 137 16.08 5.63 -3.65
N GLN A 138 14.84 5.17 -3.61
CA GLN A 138 14.36 4.28 -4.65
C GLN A 138 12.95 4.57 -5.14
N MET A 139 12.71 4.25 -6.40
CA MET A 139 11.38 4.19 -6.96
C MET A 139 10.78 2.80 -6.73
N LEU A 140 9.51 2.75 -6.38
CA LEU A 140 8.70 1.55 -6.34
C LEU A 140 7.68 1.61 -7.47
N THR A 141 7.73 0.67 -8.39
CA THR A 141 6.71 0.50 -9.43
C THR A 141 5.74 -0.60 -9.02
N LEU A 142 4.47 -0.26 -8.95
CA LEU A 142 3.35 -1.19 -8.75
C LEU A 142 2.63 -1.36 -10.10
N ASN A 143 2.69 -2.55 -10.69
CA ASN A 143 1.93 -2.87 -11.88
C ASN A 143 1.04 -4.09 -11.60
N ILE A 144 -0.13 -3.81 -11.03
CA ILE A 144 -1.05 -4.84 -10.58
C ILE A 144 -1.57 -5.65 -11.76
N ALA A 145 -1.92 -5.00 -12.87
CA ALA A 145 -2.40 -5.67 -14.07
C ALA A 145 -1.39 -6.70 -14.64
N LYS A 146 -0.10 -6.49 -14.43
CA LYS A 146 0.97 -7.42 -14.87
C LYS A 146 1.50 -8.30 -13.75
N GLY A 147 0.98 -8.17 -12.53
CA GLY A 147 1.32 -9.01 -11.37
C GLY A 147 2.75 -8.85 -10.87
N TYR A 148 3.26 -7.62 -10.75
CA TYR A 148 4.57 -7.38 -10.18
C TYR A 148 4.69 -6.05 -9.43
N VAL A 149 5.60 -6.03 -8.47
CA VAL A 149 6.24 -4.83 -7.92
C VAL A 149 7.71 -4.82 -8.32
N GLU A 150 8.25 -3.64 -8.61
CA GLU A 150 9.63 -3.49 -9.06
C GLU A 150 10.30 -2.34 -8.31
N TYR A 151 11.47 -2.62 -7.78
CA TYR A 151 12.29 -1.67 -7.01
C TYR A 151 13.45 -1.21 -7.87
N GLY A 152 13.77 0.06 -7.79
CA GLY A 152 14.90 0.66 -8.47
C GLY A 152 14.53 1.86 -9.32
N LYS A 153 15.54 2.67 -9.65
CA LYS A 153 15.36 3.85 -10.50
C LYS A 153 14.96 3.43 -11.91
N ARG A 154 14.05 4.19 -12.48
CA ARG A 154 13.64 4.01 -13.86
C ARG A 154 13.38 5.36 -14.52
N ASP A 155 13.67 5.44 -15.82
CA ASP A 155 13.31 6.61 -16.62
C ASP A 155 11.81 6.61 -16.88
N LEU A 156 11.15 7.70 -16.50
CA LEU A 156 9.72 7.90 -16.69
C LEU A 156 9.51 8.95 -17.78
N PRO A 157 9.06 8.55 -18.99
CA PRO A 157 8.73 9.50 -20.03
C PRO A 157 7.55 10.40 -19.59
N GLU A 158 7.78 11.68 -19.35
CA GLU A 158 6.78 12.63 -18.83
C GLU A 158 5.46 12.63 -19.60
N LYS A 159 5.51 12.46 -20.92
CA LYS A 159 4.31 12.43 -21.77
C LYS A 159 3.39 11.23 -21.48
N LYS A 160 3.91 10.17 -20.84
CA LYS A 160 3.15 8.93 -20.59
C LYS A 160 2.60 8.82 -19.19
N TYR A 161 3.07 9.67 -18.27
CA TYR A 161 2.71 9.60 -16.86
C TYR A 161 2.09 10.91 -16.39
N LYS A 162 1.06 10.82 -15.57
CA LYS A 162 0.52 11.94 -14.80
C LYS A 162 1.21 11.97 -13.44
N ARG A 163 1.81 13.11 -13.12
CA ARG A 163 2.54 13.32 -11.86
C ARG A 163 1.61 13.89 -10.81
N GLY A 164 1.70 13.36 -9.60
CA GLY A 164 1.09 13.88 -8.38
C GLY A 164 2.12 14.05 -7.28
N ILE A 165 1.74 14.75 -6.21
CA ILE A 165 2.56 14.88 -5.01
C ILE A 165 2.35 13.65 -4.14
N MET A 166 3.43 13.00 -3.74
CA MET A 166 3.42 11.94 -2.76
C MET A 166 3.74 12.51 -1.38
N THR A 167 3.06 12.01 -0.38
CA THR A 167 3.29 12.37 1.03
C THR A 167 3.57 11.12 1.83
N ILE A 168 4.53 11.20 2.74
CA ILE A 168 4.82 10.15 3.71
C ILE A 168 4.65 10.77 5.09
N ASP A 169 3.78 10.21 5.91
CA ASP A 169 3.60 10.71 7.26
C ASP A 169 4.65 10.14 8.23
N LYS A 170 4.67 10.66 9.47
CA LYS A 170 5.62 10.23 10.52
C LYS A 170 5.49 8.75 10.91
N LYS A 171 4.40 8.07 10.51
CA LYS A 171 4.17 6.66 10.77
C LYS A 171 4.54 5.77 9.58
N GLY A 172 4.94 6.37 8.45
CA GLY A 172 5.27 5.66 7.22
C GLY A 172 4.08 5.39 6.29
N PHE A 173 2.91 5.96 6.56
CA PHE A 173 1.80 5.90 5.59
C PHE A 173 2.11 6.73 4.35
N VAL A 174 1.90 6.12 3.20
CA VAL A 174 2.11 6.75 1.89
C VAL A 174 0.79 7.23 1.33
N GLY A 175 0.72 8.49 0.93
CA GLY A 175 -0.50 9.07 0.37
C GLY A 175 -0.24 10.10 -0.70
N THR A 176 -1.33 10.68 -1.22
CA THR A 176 -1.27 11.76 -2.20
C THR A 176 -2.31 12.83 -1.89
N ASP A 177 -1.92 14.08 -2.09
CA ASP A 177 -2.82 15.24 -2.05
C ASP A 177 -3.35 15.49 -3.47
N ALA A 178 -4.43 14.80 -3.83
CA ALA A 178 -5.05 14.93 -5.15
C ALA A 178 -6.57 14.96 -5.04
N PRO A 179 -7.27 15.76 -5.86
CA PRO A 179 -8.73 15.75 -5.88
C PRO A 179 -9.25 14.44 -6.42
N LEU A 180 -10.18 13.82 -5.71
CA LEU A 180 -11.03 12.76 -6.22
C LEU A 180 -12.27 13.42 -6.84
N ARG A 181 -12.37 13.40 -8.17
CA ARG A 181 -13.56 13.80 -8.89
C ARG A 181 -14.51 12.63 -8.99
N ILE A 182 -15.78 12.88 -8.74
CA ILE A 182 -16.80 11.83 -8.72
C ILE A 182 -18.01 12.27 -9.53
N MET A 183 -18.68 11.31 -10.15
CA MET A 183 -19.98 11.46 -10.78
C MET A 183 -20.91 10.36 -10.26
N ASP A 184 -22.04 10.75 -9.69
CA ASP A 184 -23.02 9.82 -9.18
C ASP A 184 -23.94 9.26 -10.28
N SER A 185 -24.82 8.31 -9.92
CA SER A 185 -25.76 7.70 -10.83
C SER A 185 -26.90 8.65 -11.32
N ASN A 186 -26.97 9.85 -10.77
CA ASN A 186 -27.87 10.93 -11.21
C ASN A 186 -27.12 12.00 -12.03
N TYR A 187 -25.93 11.67 -12.54
CA TYR A 187 -25.05 12.58 -13.31
C TYR A 187 -24.61 13.82 -12.55
N ARG A 188 -24.70 13.80 -11.23
CA ARG A 188 -24.18 14.88 -10.39
C ARG A 188 -22.67 14.74 -10.27
N SER A 189 -21.94 15.78 -10.63
CA SER A 189 -20.48 15.83 -10.53
C SER A 189 -20.04 16.63 -9.32
N GLY A 190 -18.97 16.20 -8.72
CA GLY A 190 -18.32 16.92 -7.63
C GLY A 190 -16.90 16.47 -7.40
N GLN A 191 -16.26 17.08 -6.41
CA GLN A 191 -14.88 16.71 -6.05
C GLN A 191 -14.69 16.69 -4.53
N ILE A 192 -13.85 15.79 -4.10
CA ILE A 192 -13.40 15.66 -2.71
C ILE A 192 -11.91 15.99 -2.70
N ILE A 193 -11.56 17.04 -1.95
CA ILE A 193 -10.17 17.52 -1.87
C ILE A 193 -9.58 17.11 -0.52
N GLY A 194 -8.42 16.52 -0.54
CA GLY A 194 -7.67 16.13 0.66
C GLY A 194 -6.68 15.02 0.37
N ARG A 195 -6.09 14.49 1.43
CA ARG A 195 -5.07 13.45 1.35
C ARG A 195 -5.70 12.07 1.34
N PHE A 196 -5.32 11.28 0.34
CA PHE A 196 -5.72 9.87 0.21
C PHE A 196 -4.54 8.95 0.49
N LEU A 197 -4.77 7.94 1.31
CA LEU A 197 -3.83 6.85 1.51
C LEU A 197 -3.75 5.98 0.24
N ILE A 198 -2.57 5.54 -0.14
CA ILE A 198 -2.37 4.51 -1.17
C ILE A 198 -2.41 3.16 -0.47
N ASP A 199 -3.44 2.36 -0.71
CA ASP A 199 -3.79 1.21 0.12
C ASP A 199 -4.13 -0.02 -0.74
N THR A 200 -3.11 -0.81 -1.07
CA THR A 200 -3.28 -2.05 -1.83
C THR A 200 -3.95 -3.17 -1.02
N GLY A 201 -4.01 -3.04 0.30
CA GLY A 201 -4.79 -3.91 1.18
C GLY A 201 -6.29 -3.63 1.18
N ASN A 202 -6.74 -2.55 0.54
CA ASN A 202 -8.14 -2.19 0.43
C ASN A 202 -8.74 -2.64 -0.91
N ALA A 203 -9.64 -3.59 -0.90
CA ALA A 203 -10.26 -4.18 -2.09
C ALA A 203 -11.21 -3.25 -2.89
N ASN A 204 -11.47 -2.03 -2.44
CA ASN A 204 -12.34 -1.08 -3.14
C ASN A 204 -11.58 -0.28 -4.21
N PHE A 205 -12.30 0.51 -5.02
CA PHE A 205 -11.67 1.56 -5.84
C PHE A 205 -11.19 2.71 -4.97
N PHE A 206 -12.09 3.24 -4.19
CA PHE A 206 -11.87 4.29 -3.21
C PHE A 206 -12.71 4.00 -1.97
N VAL A 207 -12.28 4.55 -0.85
CA VAL A 207 -13.05 4.59 0.39
C VAL A 207 -12.86 5.97 1.02
N LEU A 208 -13.91 6.52 1.63
CA LEU A 208 -13.84 7.75 2.41
C LEU A 208 -13.96 7.45 3.89
N TRP A 209 -13.40 8.30 4.71
CA TRP A 209 -13.52 8.20 6.16
C TRP A 209 -14.41 9.29 6.71
N GLY A 210 -15.64 8.89 7.10
CA GLY A 210 -16.68 9.81 7.53
C GLY A 210 -16.39 10.56 8.82
N LYS A 211 -15.39 10.11 9.61
CA LYS A 211 -14.90 10.85 10.78
C LYS A 211 -13.76 11.82 10.45
N SER A 212 -13.31 11.89 9.21
CA SER A 212 -12.40 12.95 8.77
C SER A 212 -13.17 14.25 8.59
N GLU A 213 -12.56 15.33 9.08
CA GLU A 213 -13.17 16.65 9.07
C GLU A 213 -13.57 17.08 7.67
N GLY A 214 -14.78 17.60 7.54
CA GLY A 214 -15.30 18.19 6.31
C GLY A 214 -15.72 17.20 5.20
N VAL A 215 -15.54 15.88 5.36
CA VAL A 215 -15.88 14.90 4.31
C VAL A 215 -17.38 14.86 4.09
N ILE A 216 -18.16 14.62 5.14
CA ILE A 216 -19.63 14.53 5.05
C ILE A 216 -20.23 15.87 4.62
N GLU A 217 -19.81 16.95 5.26
CA GLU A 217 -20.26 18.31 4.95
C GLU A 217 -19.94 18.72 3.52
N SER A 218 -18.81 18.28 2.99
CA SER A 218 -18.43 18.53 1.60
C SER A 218 -19.35 17.79 0.63
N LEU A 219 -19.69 16.55 0.92
CA LEU A 219 -20.61 15.76 0.11
C LEU A 219 -22.03 16.33 0.13
N ASP A 220 -22.52 16.69 1.32
CA ASP A 220 -23.85 17.29 1.49
C ASP A 220 -23.96 18.62 0.75
N ARG A 221 -22.97 19.51 0.88
CA ARG A 221 -22.95 20.80 0.16
C ARG A 221 -22.95 20.64 -1.36
N GLN A 222 -22.36 19.57 -1.87
CA GLN A 222 -22.36 19.22 -3.28
C GLN A 222 -23.63 18.47 -3.68
N GLY A 223 -24.52 18.18 -2.72
CA GLY A 223 -25.82 17.57 -2.89
C GLY A 223 -25.78 16.07 -3.22
N PHE A 224 -24.70 15.36 -2.87
CA PHE A 224 -24.67 13.92 -3.05
C PHE A 224 -25.63 13.23 -2.09
N GLU A 225 -26.36 12.24 -2.61
CA GLU A 225 -27.25 11.41 -1.79
C GLU A 225 -26.43 10.35 -1.02
N LEU A 226 -26.45 10.46 0.31
CA LEU A 226 -25.83 9.48 1.21
C LEU A 226 -26.82 8.38 1.53
N ILE A 227 -26.54 7.17 1.08
CA ILE A 227 -27.37 6.00 1.33
C ILE A 227 -26.78 5.23 2.50
N GLU A 228 -27.60 4.90 3.50
CA GLU A 228 -27.17 4.13 4.67
C GLU A 228 -27.51 2.64 4.50
N ARG A 229 -26.56 1.79 4.88
CA ARG A 229 -26.77 0.34 5.04
C ARG A 229 -26.20 -0.14 6.36
N THR A 230 -26.85 -1.10 6.96
CA THR A 230 -26.31 -1.82 8.11
C THR A 230 -25.57 -3.07 7.63
N ARG A 231 -24.28 -3.18 7.97
CA ARG A 231 -23.48 -4.36 7.72
C ARG A 231 -22.84 -4.82 9.02
N GLU A 232 -23.06 -6.05 9.41
CA GLU A 232 -22.51 -6.63 10.66
C GLU A 232 -22.79 -5.74 11.90
N GLY A 233 -24.00 -5.18 11.98
CA GLY A 233 -24.44 -4.29 13.06
C GLY A 233 -23.86 -2.86 13.00
N LYS A 234 -23.06 -2.53 12.00
CA LYS A 234 -22.49 -1.18 11.81
C LYS A 234 -23.21 -0.46 10.67
N LYS A 235 -23.58 0.80 10.91
CA LYS A 235 -24.09 1.69 9.88
C LYS A 235 -22.94 2.17 9.00
N ILE A 236 -23.05 1.95 7.70
CA ILE A 236 -22.10 2.39 6.68
C ILE A 236 -22.86 3.24 5.69
N GLN A 237 -22.35 4.44 5.42
CA GLN A 237 -22.86 5.29 4.37
C GLN A 237 -22.12 5.01 3.06
N TYR A 238 -22.75 5.30 1.94
CA TYR A 238 -22.14 5.20 0.62
C TYR A 238 -22.85 6.08 -0.40
N ILE A 239 -22.14 6.41 -1.47
CA ILE A 239 -22.69 7.07 -2.66
C ILE A 239 -22.70 6.06 -3.80
N LYS A 240 -23.80 6.01 -4.58
CA LYS A 240 -23.81 5.27 -5.86
C LYS A 240 -23.06 6.07 -6.91
N MET A 241 -22.13 5.43 -7.60
CA MET A 241 -21.19 6.09 -8.48
C MET A 241 -21.26 5.50 -9.89
N ASP A 242 -21.21 6.40 -10.90
CA ASP A 242 -21.02 6.02 -12.31
C ASP A 242 -19.53 6.11 -12.69
N SER A 243 -18.84 7.15 -12.25
CA SER A 243 -17.41 7.25 -12.51
C SER A 243 -16.66 8.00 -11.41
N ALA A 244 -15.37 7.73 -11.34
CA ALA A 244 -14.44 8.48 -10.51
C ALA A 244 -13.18 8.80 -11.31
N GLU A 245 -12.52 9.91 -11.00
CA GLU A 245 -11.27 10.33 -11.62
C GLU A 245 -10.30 10.83 -10.56
N MET A 246 -9.06 10.38 -10.64
CA MET A 246 -7.96 10.89 -9.83
C MET A 246 -6.69 10.97 -10.68
N LEU A 247 -5.96 12.08 -10.57
CA LEU A 247 -4.73 12.35 -11.35
C LEU A 247 -4.90 12.14 -12.86
N GLY A 248 -6.08 12.50 -13.40
CA GLY A 248 -6.40 12.37 -14.82
C GLY A 248 -6.71 10.95 -15.30
N LYS A 249 -6.72 9.95 -14.40
CA LYS A 249 -7.21 8.60 -14.69
C LYS A 249 -8.67 8.50 -14.27
N LYS A 250 -9.54 8.33 -15.26
CA LYS A 250 -10.97 8.06 -15.07
C LYS A 250 -11.21 6.56 -15.04
N VAL A 251 -12.00 6.11 -14.07
CA VAL A 251 -12.48 4.73 -13.96
C VAL A 251 -14.00 4.70 -14.01
N ASN A 252 -14.52 3.70 -14.70
CA ASN A 252 -15.96 3.45 -14.74
C ASN A 252 -16.36 2.72 -13.47
N MET A 253 -17.30 3.31 -12.73
CA MET A 253 -17.83 2.76 -11.48
C MET A 253 -19.32 2.42 -11.58
N GLU A 254 -19.85 2.27 -12.80
CA GLU A 254 -21.26 2.01 -13.04
C GLU A 254 -21.82 0.94 -12.07
N LYS A 255 -22.89 1.33 -11.33
CA LYS A 255 -23.52 0.54 -10.27
C LYS A 255 -22.61 0.19 -9.08
N LYS A 256 -21.44 0.80 -8.98
CA LYS A 256 -20.55 0.61 -7.83
C LYS A 256 -20.80 1.67 -6.76
N ILE A 257 -20.30 1.41 -5.60
CA ILE A 257 -20.46 2.28 -4.45
C ILE A 257 -19.13 2.86 -4.03
N LEU A 258 -19.16 4.12 -3.57
CA LEU A 258 -18.08 4.74 -2.82
C LEU A 258 -18.43 4.63 -1.33
N PRO A 259 -17.84 3.70 -0.58
CA PRO A 259 -18.16 3.53 0.83
C PRO A 259 -17.56 4.67 1.67
N ILE A 260 -18.33 5.10 2.67
CA ILE A 260 -17.94 6.09 3.67
C ILE A 260 -17.94 5.38 5.01
N LEU A 261 -16.75 4.98 5.46
CA LEU A 261 -16.61 4.22 6.70
C LEU A 261 -16.67 5.14 7.92
N PRO A 262 -17.34 4.71 9.01
CA PRO A 262 -17.45 5.50 10.25
C PRO A 262 -16.13 5.43 11.06
N THR A 263 -15.02 5.74 10.41
CA THR A 263 -13.67 5.66 10.95
C THR A 263 -12.82 6.83 10.49
N LYS A 264 -11.60 6.90 10.99
CA LYS A 264 -10.54 7.83 10.60
C LYS A 264 -9.19 7.14 10.74
N ILE A 265 -8.34 7.27 9.73
CA ILE A 265 -6.95 6.79 9.76
C ILE A 265 -6.02 8.00 9.71
N GLY A 266 -5.22 8.18 10.78
CA GLY A 266 -4.37 9.36 10.89
C GLY A 266 -5.16 10.66 11.09
N LYS A 267 -4.47 11.79 11.09
CA LYS A 267 -5.11 13.12 11.21
C LYS A 267 -5.48 13.70 9.85
N ASP A 268 -4.66 13.42 8.84
CA ASP A 268 -4.63 14.16 7.58
C ASP A 268 -5.31 13.42 6.42
N TYR A 269 -5.58 12.12 6.57
CA TYR A 269 -6.19 11.34 5.50
C TYR A 269 -7.73 11.44 5.54
N ILE A 270 -8.32 11.65 4.39
CA ILE A 270 -9.78 11.68 4.21
C ILE A 270 -10.35 10.41 3.58
N GLY A 271 -9.49 9.55 3.07
CA GLY A 271 -9.87 8.31 2.43
C GLY A 271 -8.67 7.50 1.96
N ALA A 272 -8.92 6.45 1.19
CA ALA A 272 -7.90 5.64 0.56
C ALA A 272 -8.21 5.36 -0.90
N ILE A 273 -7.14 5.17 -1.67
CA ILE A 273 -7.13 4.66 -3.04
C ILE A 273 -6.85 3.17 -2.92
N GLY A 274 -7.80 2.35 -3.33
CA GLY A 274 -7.71 0.91 -3.12
C GLY A 274 -7.27 0.11 -4.35
N TYR A 275 -7.16 -1.19 -4.14
CA TYR A 275 -6.67 -2.18 -5.10
C TYR A 275 -7.32 -2.05 -6.50
N LYS A 276 -8.65 -1.93 -6.55
CA LYS A 276 -9.37 -1.89 -7.83
C LYS A 276 -9.01 -0.69 -8.69
N PHE A 277 -8.76 0.49 -8.10
CA PHE A 277 -8.25 1.63 -8.86
C PHE A 277 -6.79 1.40 -9.25
N LEU A 278 -5.98 0.93 -8.32
CA LEU A 278 -4.56 0.69 -8.55
C LEU A 278 -4.30 -0.40 -9.60
N SER A 279 -5.25 -1.34 -9.78
CA SER A 279 -5.15 -2.36 -10.85
C SER A 279 -5.41 -1.83 -12.26
N GLU A 280 -6.04 -0.65 -12.38
CA GLU A 280 -6.28 0.02 -13.67
C GLU A 280 -5.10 0.90 -14.13
N VAL A 281 -4.06 1.00 -13.33
CA VAL A 281 -2.92 1.89 -13.56
C VAL A 281 -1.59 1.20 -13.31
N GLU A 282 -0.53 1.74 -13.90
CA GLU A 282 0.82 1.53 -13.39
C GLU A 282 1.14 2.71 -12.48
N LEU A 283 1.38 2.42 -11.19
CA LEU A 283 1.75 3.40 -10.18
C LEU A 283 3.26 3.35 -9.95
N VAL A 284 3.93 4.50 -9.99
CA VAL A 284 5.32 4.63 -9.55
C VAL A 284 5.39 5.60 -8.39
N LEU A 285 5.97 5.18 -7.29
CA LEU A 285 6.26 5.98 -6.10
C LEU A 285 7.74 6.35 -6.12
N ASP A 286 8.03 7.63 -6.21
CA ASP A 286 9.39 8.21 -6.21
C ASP A 286 9.66 8.79 -4.81
N TYR A 287 10.30 8.00 -3.98
CA TYR A 287 10.61 8.36 -2.60
C TYR A 287 11.70 9.44 -2.48
N ASP A 288 12.57 9.58 -3.50
CA ASP A 288 13.62 10.60 -3.52
C ASP A 288 13.04 12.01 -3.70
N ASN A 289 12.03 12.11 -4.58
CA ASN A 289 11.49 13.39 -4.99
C ASN A 289 10.10 13.69 -4.40
N ASN A 290 9.53 12.76 -3.63
CA ASN A 290 8.17 12.84 -3.11
C ASN A 290 7.12 13.03 -4.21
N PHE A 291 7.26 12.29 -5.30
CA PHE A 291 6.30 12.25 -6.38
C PHE A 291 5.70 10.86 -6.56
N LEU A 292 4.49 10.85 -7.07
CA LEU A 292 3.91 9.64 -7.63
C LEU A 292 3.54 9.88 -9.10
N TYR A 293 3.56 8.82 -9.86
CA TYR A 293 3.25 8.86 -11.28
C TYR A 293 2.25 7.76 -11.61
N LEU A 294 1.22 8.11 -12.40
CA LEU A 294 0.20 7.18 -12.89
C LEU A 294 0.24 7.09 -14.42
N ARG A 295 0.09 5.87 -14.93
CA ARG A 295 -0.08 5.62 -16.37
C ARG A 295 -1.25 4.68 -16.63
#